data_492aa311e4a680ff0cdcf80c4a1e9d2d
#
_entry.id   492aa311e4a680ff0cdcf80c4a1e9d2d
#
_cell.length_a   1.000
_cell.length_b   1.000
_cell.length_c   1.000
_cell.angle_alpha   90.00
_cell.angle_beta   90.00
_cell.angle_gamma   90.00
#
_symmetry.space_group_name_H-M   'P 1'
#
loop_
_entity.id
_entity.type
_entity.pdbx_description
1 polymer ?
#
loop_
_entity_poly.entity_id
_entity_poly.type
_entity_poly.pdbx_seq_one_letter_code
_entity_poly.pdbx_strand_id
1 'polypeptide(L)'
;MDRNVGLWIDHKQAYVISDQDGIVEVIPSRLEPPAHYSGGTQLGGKMNQKADTEFRKSDRFRLQLKKYYQQVITALKDANSIIIIGPGEAKVEFEKALMKYKSLQNRILKVETADKMTKNQMIAYVRKFYQNQAVQ
;
A
#
# COMPACT_ATOMS: atom_id res chain seq x y z
N MET A 1 -0.81 5.38 -25.35
CA MET A 1 -1.09 6.33 -24.37
C MET A 1 -0.38 6.06 -23.13
N ASP A 2 0.30 7.04 -22.63
CA ASP A 2 1.04 6.85 -21.40
C ASP A 2 0.14 6.93 -20.20
N ARG A 3 0.23 5.96 -19.38
CA ARG A 3 -0.55 5.94 -18.16
C ARG A 3 0.37 6.30 -17.00
N ASN A 4 0.23 7.51 -16.54
CA ASN A 4 1.02 8.02 -15.41
C ASN A 4 0.20 7.88 -14.13
N VAL A 5 0.73 7.16 -13.18
CA VAL A 5 -0.03 6.75 -12.01
C VAL A 5 0.67 7.15 -10.73
N GLY A 6 -0.10 7.54 -9.75
CA GLY A 6 0.36 7.69 -8.38
C GLY A 6 -0.32 6.67 -7.50
N LEU A 7 0.39 6.20 -6.51
CA LEU A 7 -0.15 5.29 -5.52
C LEU A 7 0.00 5.93 -4.15
N TRP A 8 -1.11 6.16 -3.46
CA TRP A 8 -1.07 6.52 -2.05
C TRP A 8 -1.40 5.26 -1.27
N ILE A 9 -0.53 4.84 -0.38
CA ILE A 9 -0.71 3.55 0.28
C ILE A 9 -0.38 3.62 1.77
N ASP A 10 -1.24 3.02 2.58
CA ASP A 10 -0.95 2.74 3.98
C ASP A 10 -1.36 1.29 4.24
N HIS A 11 -1.36 0.88 5.50
CA HIS A 11 -1.72 -0.51 5.82
C HIS A 11 -3.22 -0.77 5.75
N LYS A 12 -4.04 0.24 5.57
CA LYS A 12 -5.49 0.07 5.51
C LYS A 12 -6.01 0.04 4.10
N GLN A 13 -5.44 0.82 3.22
CA GLN A 13 -5.95 0.92 1.87
C GLN A 13 -4.94 1.59 0.93
N ALA A 14 -5.14 1.37 -0.33
CA ALA A 14 -4.33 1.97 -1.36
C ALA A 14 -5.24 2.67 -2.37
N TYR A 15 -4.81 3.85 -2.82
CA TYR A 15 -5.52 4.61 -3.85
C TYR A 15 -4.64 4.64 -5.09
N VAL A 16 -5.19 4.16 -6.20
CA VAL A 16 -4.51 4.22 -7.49
C VAL A 16 -5.07 5.44 -8.23
N ILE A 17 -4.18 6.36 -8.56
CA ILE A 17 -4.56 7.67 -9.06
C ILE A 17 -3.95 7.89 -10.44
N SER A 18 -4.77 8.14 -11.43
CA SER A 18 -4.30 8.50 -12.76
C SER A 18 -4.17 10.02 -12.83
N ASP A 19 -3.13 10.54 -13.47
CA ASP A 19 -2.97 11.98 -13.61
C ASP A 19 -4.10 12.59 -14.46
N GLN A 20 -4.72 11.78 -15.31
CA GLN A 20 -5.79 12.28 -16.16
C GLN A 20 -7.17 12.06 -15.56
N ASP A 21 -7.39 10.90 -14.94
CA ASP A 21 -8.73 10.51 -14.53
C ASP A 21 -9.02 10.65 -13.04
N GLY A 22 -8.04 10.96 -12.24
CA GLY A 22 -8.21 10.99 -10.78
C GLY A 22 -8.10 9.62 -10.18
N ILE A 23 -8.81 9.37 -9.07
CA ILE A 23 -8.74 8.07 -8.40
C ILE A 23 -9.51 7.05 -9.24
N VAL A 24 -8.79 6.06 -9.73
CA VAL A 24 -9.39 5.02 -10.56
C VAL A 24 -9.67 3.74 -9.81
N GLU A 25 -9.03 3.54 -8.69
CA GLU A 25 -9.27 2.34 -7.90
C GLU A 25 -8.89 2.55 -6.45
N VAL A 26 -9.67 1.95 -5.54
CA VAL A 26 -9.35 1.95 -4.11
C VAL A 26 -9.29 0.49 -3.69
N ILE A 27 -8.18 0.09 -3.11
CA ILE A 27 -7.97 -1.31 -2.72
C ILE A 27 -7.83 -1.38 -1.21
N PRO A 28 -8.82 -1.95 -0.51
CA PRO A 28 -8.71 -2.09 0.95
C PRO A 28 -7.83 -3.29 1.30
N SER A 29 -7.06 -3.16 2.34
CA SER A 29 -6.20 -4.26 2.77
C SER A 29 -6.98 -5.35 3.47
N ARG A 30 -8.04 -4.97 4.15
CA ARG A 30 -8.83 -5.90 4.95
C ARG A 30 -8.00 -6.66 5.97
N LEU A 31 -6.93 -6.01 6.44
CA LEU A 31 -6.10 -6.64 7.45
C LEU A 31 -6.79 -6.60 8.80
N GLU A 32 -6.75 -7.72 9.50
CA GLU A 32 -7.24 -7.75 10.86
C GLU A 32 -6.12 -7.27 11.76
N PRO A 33 -6.40 -6.32 12.62
CA PRO A 33 -5.35 -5.84 13.51
C PRO A 33 -4.87 -6.98 14.38
N PRO A 34 -3.59 -7.13 14.46
CA PRO A 34 -3.11 -8.18 15.28
C PRO A 34 -3.36 -7.79 16.69
N ALA A 35 -3.72 -8.67 17.31
CA ALA A 35 -3.65 -8.37 18.61
C ALA A 35 -4.36 -7.56 19.37
N HIS A 36 -5.25 -7.21 19.15
CA HIS A 36 -5.86 -6.47 20.03
C HIS A 36 -6.69 -7.13 20.80
N TYR A 37 -6.49 -7.93 21.34
CA TYR A 37 -7.19 -8.64 22.11
C TYR A 37 -7.43 -8.15 23.23
N SER A 38 -7.86 -7.31 23.31
CA SER A 38 -8.33 -6.89 24.45
C SER A 38 -8.88 -7.85 25.24
N GLY A 39 -9.45 -8.50 24.88
CA GLY A 39 -10.13 -9.20 25.77
C GLY A 39 -9.53 -10.12 26.44
N GLY A 40 -8.91 -10.39 26.23
CA GLY A 40 -8.46 -11.23 26.76
C GLY A 40 -8.49 -11.78 27.80
N THR A 41 -8.42 -11.62 28.23
CA THR A 41 -8.40 -11.89 29.18
C THR A 41 -8.20 -12.98 29.66
N GLN A 42 -7.95 -13.31 29.54
CA GLN A 42 -7.77 -14.01 29.99
C GLN A 42 -7.54 -14.89 30.50
N LEU A 43 -7.63 -15.23 30.59
CA LEU A 43 -7.72 -16.05 31.01
C LEU A 43 -6.88 -16.93 31.25
N GLY A 44 -6.35 -16.82 31.37
CA GLY A 44 -5.60 -17.50 31.82
C GLY A 44 -5.01 -18.56 31.53
N GLY A 45 -4.27 -18.69 31.75
CA GLY A 45 -3.76 -19.80 31.79
C GLY A 45 -2.97 -20.38 30.87
N LYS A 46 -2.97 -20.41 29.81
CA LYS A 46 -2.25 -21.22 29.09
C LYS A 46 -1.30 -20.45 28.32
N MET A 47 -0.19 -20.13 28.84
CA MET A 47 0.78 -19.34 28.17
C MET A 47 1.24 -19.95 26.87
N ASN A 48 1.36 -21.22 26.79
CA ASN A 48 1.82 -21.85 25.57
C ASN A 48 0.82 -21.67 24.44
N GLN A 49 -0.46 -21.80 24.76
CA GLN A 49 -1.48 -21.61 23.75
C GLN A 49 -1.52 -20.16 23.30
N LYS A 50 -1.24 -19.26 24.21
CA LYS A 50 -1.25 -17.85 23.87
C LYS A 50 -0.14 -17.55 22.89
N ALA A 51 1.04 -18.07 23.09
CA ALA A 51 2.16 -17.87 22.21
C ALA A 51 1.86 -18.44 20.81
N ASP A 52 1.26 -19.63 20.75
CA ASP A 52 0.93 -20.22 19.48
C ASP A 52 -0.12 -19.39 18.75
N THR A 53 -1.09 -18.88 19.46
CA THR A 53 -2.14 -18.07 18.87
C THR A 53 -1.56 -16.79 18.29
N GLU A 54 -0.65 -16.16 19.02
CA GLU A 54 -0.03 -14.94 18.53
C GLU A 54 0.82 -15.21 17.29
N PHE A 55 1.53 -16.33 17.27
CA PHE A 55 2.32 -16.69 16.13
C PHE A 55 1.44 -16.92 14.90
N ARG A 56 0.34 -17.61 15.05
CA ARG A 56 -0.58 -17.85 13.95
C ARG A 56 -1.21 -16.55 13.44
N LYS A 57 -1.51 -15.64 14.33
CA LYS A 57 -2.06 -14.35 13.94
C LYS A 57 -1.03 -13.55 13.17
N SER A 58 0.21 -13.62 13.58
CA SER A 58 1.28 -12.93 12.91
C SER A 58 1.46 -13.47 11.49
N ASP A 59 1.39 -14.79 11.32
CA ASP A 59 1.49 -15.39 10.01
C ASP A 59 0.31 -15.03 9.14
N ARG A 60 -0.88 -15.03 9.71
CA ARG A 60 -2.09 -14.65 8.97
C ARG A 60 -1.99 -13.21 8.51
N PHE A 61 -1.51 -12.34 9.38
CA PHE A 61 -1.34 -10.94 9.04
C PHE A 61 -0.37 -10.78 7.87
N ARG A 62 0.75 -11.51 7.91
CA ARG A 62 1.72 -11.43 6.82
C ARG A 62 1.14 -11.93 5.50
N LEU A 63 0.34 -12.99 5.53
CA LEU A 63 -0.27 -13.49 4.32
C LEU A 63 -1.30 -12.52 3.76
N GLN A 64 -2.08 -11.90 4.64
CA GLN A 64 -3.06 -10.90 4.21
C GLN A 64 -2.37 -9.69 3.63
N LEU A 65 -1.27 -9.26 4.22
CA LEU A 65 -0.51 -8.13 3.74
C LEU A 65 0.09 -8.44 2.37
N LYS A 66 0.60 -9.67 2.20
CA LYS A 66 1.14 -10.09 0.92
C LYS A 66 0.07 -10.07 -0.17
N LYS A 67 -1.13 -10.56 0.14
CA LYS A 67 -2.23 -10.55 -0.82
C LYS A 67 -2.62 -9.13 -1.18
N TYR A 68 -2.65 -8.26 -0.20
CA TYR A 68 -2.98 -6.86 -0.40
C TYR A 68 -1.97 -6.22 -1.37
N TYR A 69 -0.68 -6.40 -1.12
CA TYR A 69 0.33 -5.83 -1.99
C TYR A 69 0.26 -6.44 -3.41
N GLN A 70 -0.07 -7.71 -3.53
CA GLN A 70 -0.22 -8.32 -4.84
C GLN A 70 -1.40 -7.74 -5.62
N GLN A 71 -2.49 -7.43 -4.93
CA GLN A 71 -3.63 -6.79 -5.57
C GLN A 71 -3.25 -5.40 -6.09
N VAL A 72 -2.49 -4.67 -5.30
CA VAL A 72 -2.04 -3.34 -5.71
C VAL A 72 -1.09 -3.43 -6.90
N ILE A 73 -0.18 -4.38 -6.87
CA ILE A 73 0.74 -4.60 -7.99
C ILE A 73 -0.03 -4.90 -9.27
N THR A 74 -1.05 -5.74 -9.16
CA THR A 74 -1.88 -6.08 -10.32
C THR A 74 -2.53 -4.82 -10.91
N ALA A 75 -2.98 -3.93 -10.04
CA ALA A 75 -3.60 -2.69 -10.50
C ALA A 75 -2.60 -1.75 -11.17
N LEU A 76 -1.31 -1.92 -10.92
CA LEU A 76 -0.29 -1.04 -11.49
C LEU A 76 0.38 -1.61 -12.74
N LYS A 77 0.00 -2.82 -13.16
CA LYS A 77 0.72 -3.47 -14.26
C LYS A 77 0.73 -2.69 -15.56
N ASP A 78 -0.32 -1.96 -15.83
CA ASP A 78 -0.42 -1.20 -17.07
C ASP A 78 0.17 0.20 -16.99
N ALA A 79 0.68 0.58 -15.84
CA ALA A 79 1.21 1.93 -15.67
C ALA A 79 2.56 2.08 -16.35
N ASN A 80 2.76 3.19 -17.02
CA ASN A 80 4.05 3.51 -17.63
C ASN A 80 4.98 4.17 -16.63
N SER A 81 4.44 4.94 -15.72
CA SER A 81 5.20 5.63 -14.67
C SER A 81 4.44 5.55 -13.37
N ILE A 82 5.16 5.38 -12.28
CA ILE A 82 4.56 5.19 -10.96
C ILE A 82 5.28 6.05 -9.93
N ILE A 83 4.51 6.80 -9.13
CA ILE A 83 5.06 7.39 -7.92
C ILE A 83 4.34 6.77 -6.73
N ILE A 84 5.04 6.54 -5.64
CA ILE A 84 4.50 5.90 -4.46
C ILE A 84 4.61 6.86 -3.30
N ILE A 85 3.49 7.18 -2.68
CA ILE A 85 3.48 8.09 -1.55
C ILE A 85 2.64 7.49 -0.43
N GLY A 86 2.84 7.95 0.77
CA GLY A 86 2.04 7.52 1.91
C GLY A 86 2.77 7.69 3.22
N PRO A 87 2.04 7.53 4.32
CA PRO A 87 2.65 7.64 5.63
C PRO A 87 3.25 6.30 6.05
N GLY A 88 4.15 6.36 6.98
CA GLY A 88 4.64 5.14 7.62
C GLY A 88 5.42 4.22 6.71
N GLU A 89 5.34 2.94 7.00
CA GLU A 89 6.19 1.96 6.37
C GLU A 89 5.57 1.19 5.22
N ALA A 90 4.26 1.28 5.04
CA ALA A 90 3.60 0.50 3.99
C ALA A 90 4.18 0.78 2.61
N LYS A 91 4.52 2.03 2.32
CA LYS A 91 5.09 2.38 1.02
C LYS A 91 6.44 1.71 0.78
N VAL A 92 7.25 1.57 1.82
CA VAL A 92 8.56 0.92 1.71
C VAL A 92 8.38 -0.58 1.55
N GLU A 93 7.49 -1.16 2.31
CA GLU A 93 7.19 -2.58 2.21
C GLU A 93 6.64 -2.90 0.82
N PHE A 94 5.76 -2.04 0.32
CA PHE A 94 5.19 -2.23 -1.00
C PHE A 94 6.25 -2.09 -2.09
N GLU A 95 7.13 -1.13 -1.95
CA GLU A 95 8.22 -0.95 -2.91
C GLU A 95 9.07 -2.22 -2.99
N LYS A 96 9.38 -2.81 -1.84
CA LYS A 96 10.16 -4.05 -1.82
C LYS A 96 9.42 -5.17 -2.53
N ALA A 97 8.11 -5.26 -2.34
CA ALA A 97 7.33 -6.27 -3.05
C ALA A 97 7.34 -6.02 -4.56
N LEU A 98 7.28 -4.76 -4.96
CA LEU A 98 7.27 -4.40 -6.36
C LEU A 98 8.60 -4.66 -7.04
N MET A 99 9.69 -4.57 -6.30
CA MET A 99 11.02 -4.81 -6.86
C MET A 99 11.23 -6.23 -7.36
N LYS A 100 10.37 -7.15 -6.96
CA LYS A 100 10.45 -8.51 -7.48
C LYS A 100 9.95 -8.59 -8.91
N TYR A 101 9.27 -7.57 -9.39
CA TYR A 101 8.73 -7.55 -10.73
C TYR A 101 9.57 -6.62 -11.58
N LYS A 102 10.52 -7.18 -12.32
CA LYS A 102 11.47 -6.38 -13.08
C LYS A 102 10.82 -5.43 -14.06
N SER A 103 9.70 -5.83 -14.63
CA SER A 103 9.03 -4.99 -15.60
C SER A 103 8.45 -3.72 -14.98
N LEU A 104 8.16 -3.74 -13.68
CA LEU A 104 7.61 -2.58 -13.00
C LEU A 104 8.67 -1.77 -12.27
N GLN A 105 9.76 -2.43 -11.89
CA GLN A 105 10.80 -1.78 -11.12
C GLN A 105 11.32 -0.51 -11.79
N ASN A 106 11.53 -0.53 -13.08
CA ASN A 106 12.08 0.59 -13.79
C ASN A 106 11.07 1.72 -14.02
N ARG A 107 9.82 1.51 -13.66
CA ARG A 107 8.77 2.51 -13.85
C ARG A 107 8.52 3.35 -12.61
N ILE A 108 9.16 3.01 -11.50
CA ILE A 108 9.01 3.77 -10.26
C ILE A 108 9.88 5.03 -10.34
N LEU A 109 9.24 6.19 -10.32
CA LEU A 109 9.95 7.45 -10.41
C LEU A 109 10.27 8.06 -9.06
N LYS A 110 9.47 7.74 -8.05
CA LYS A 110 9.64 8.38 -6.75
C LYS A 110 8.92 7.59 -5.68
N VAL A 111 9.51 7.53 -4.51
CA VAL A 111 8.87 7.02 -3.31
C VAL A 111 9.04 8.10 -2.24
N GLU A 112 7.94 8.63 -1.74
CA GLU A 112 8.01 9.75 -0.82
C GLU A 112 7.05 9.61 0.34
N THR A 113 7.46 10.04 1.52
CA THR A 113 6.59 10.06 2.67
C THR A 113 5.60 11.21 2.53
N ALA A 114 4.34 10.91 2.75
CA ALA A 114 3.28 11.92 2.73
C ALA A 114 2.27 11.58 3.80
N ASP A 115 1.81 12.60 4.52
CA ASP A 115 0.82 12.38 5.55
C ASP A 115 -0.52 12.03 4.96
N LYS A 116 -1.49 11.71 5.82
CA LYS A 116 -2.83 11.50 5.37
C LYS A 116 -3.29 12.72 4.65
N MET A 117 -3.97 12.53 3.57
CA MET A 117 -4.53 13.63 2.80
C MET A 117 -5.87 13.22 2.24
N THR A 118 -6.66 14.22 1.87
CA THR A 118 -7.96 13.95 1.27
C THR A 118 -7.78 13.39 -0.14
N LYS A 119 -8.83 12.79 -0.68
CA LYS A 119 -8.77 12.28 -2.04
C LYS A 119 -8.43 13.37 -3.05
N ASN A 120 -8.99 14.56 -2.86
CA ASN A 120 -8.71 15.68 -3.75
C ASN A 120 -7.24 16.11 -3.66
N GLN A 121 -6.67 16.07 -2.47
CA GLN A 121 -5.26 16.38 -2.30
C GLN A 121 -4.37 15.34 -2.96
N MET A 122 -4.76 14.07 -2.88
CA MET A 122 -4.02 13.00 -3.55
C MET A 122 -4.00 13.21 -5.05
N ILE A 123 -5.15 13.53 -5.62
CA ILE A 123 -5.28 13.76 -7.04
C ILE A 123 -4.42 14.96 -7.47
N ALA A 124 -4.50 16.02 -6.69
CA ALA A 124 -3.73 17.23 -6.98
C ALA A 124 -2.23 16.97 -6.91
N TYR A 125 -1.81 16.18 -5.93
CA TYR A 125 -0.40 15.85 -5.77
C TYR A 125 0.13 15.10 -7.01
N VAL A 126 -0.61 14.09 -7.45
CA VAL A 126 -0.21 13.27 -8.58
C VAL A 126 -0.19 14.10 -9.87
N ARG A 127 -1.22 14.92 -10.07
CA ARG A 127 -1.29 15.76 -11.26
C ARG A 127 -0.14 16.76 -11.30
N LYS A 128 0.14 17.37 -10.15
CA LYS A 128 1.21 18.35 -10.09
C LYS A 128 2.57 17.70 -10.35
N PHE A 129 2.79 16.53 -9.81
CA PHE A 129 4.05 15.82 -10.04
C PHE A 129 4.26 15.57 -11.52
N TYR A 130 3.26 15.02 -12.21
CA TYR A 130 3.42 14.68 -13.61
C TYR A 130 3.43 15.93 -14.52
N GLN A 131 2.73 16.98 -14.14
CA GLN A 131 2.81 18.23 -14.87
C GLN A 131 4.23 18.81 -14.81
N ASN A 132 4.85 18.76 -13.66
CA ASN A 132 6.22 19.23 -13.50
C ASN A 132 7.21 18.39 -14.27
N GLN A 133 6.96 17.09 -14.37
CA GLN A 133 7.82 16.21 -15.16
C GLN A 133 7.70 16.55 -16.65
N ALA A 134 6.51 16.86 -17.10
CA ALA A 134 6.30 17.17 -18.51
C ALA A 134 6.98 18.45 -18.96
N VAL A 135 7.18 19.37 -18.04
CA VAL A 135 7.82 20.65 -18.38
C VAL A 135 9.32 20.49 -18.54
N GLN A 136 9.87 19.47 -17.95
CA GLN A 136 11.30 19.27 -18.09
C GLN A 136 11.62 18.50 -19.36
#